data_f0e32c6428e627ee29b526766efb1ac1
#
_entry.id   f0e32c6428e627ee29b526766efb1ac1
#
_cell.length_a   1.000
_cell.length_b   1.000
_cell.length_c   1.000
_cell.angle_alpha   90.00
_cell.angle_beta   90.00
_cell.angle_gamma   90.00
#
_symmetry.space_group_name_H-M   'P 1'
#
loop_
_entity.id
_entity.type
_entity.pdbx_description
1 polymer ?
#
loop_
_entity_poly.entity_id
_entity_poly.type
_entity_poly.pdbx_seq_one_letter_code
_entity_poly.pdbx_strand_id
1 'polypeptide(L)'
;NNESKIYYLQENGNSQYEFYFGDGVLGYQPLTGKIVELTYISTNGLEGNGAKVFTANSSIGGFTSILVANSNGFEKTLTGAEKETIDSIKFNAPKLFAAQDRAVTSQDYRSILLANFDYIEDISVWGGETAVPPVYGKVYISIKPNDAELLTDSTKSSVARFLKDKNVGSVTAEVVDPDYTY
;
A
#
# COMPACT_ATOMS: atom_id res chain seq x y z
N ASN A 1 10.60 -25.87 -11.94
CA ASN A 1 11.46 -25.79 -13.11
C ASN A 1 12.79 -25.20 -12.65
N ASN A 2 13.91 -25.89 -12.97
CA ASN A 2 15.27 -25.52 -12.59
C ASN A 2 15.81 -24.26 -13.33
N GLU A 3 15.11 -23.78 -14.34
CA GLU A 3 15.48 -22.58 -15.09
C GLU A 3 14.77 -21.32 -14.58
N SER A 4 13.79 -21.46 -13.70
CA SER A 4 13.04 -20.33 -13.16
C SER A 4 13.95 -19.44 -12.33
N LYS A 5 14.10 -18.17 -12.74
CA LYS A 5 14.86 -17.15 -12.02
C LYS A 5 14.00 -16.61 -10.88
N ILE A 6 13.98 -17.34 -9.78
CA ILE A 6 13.26 -16.98 -8.56
C ILE A 6 14.24 -16.69 -7.44
N TYR A 7 13.82 -15.84 -6.53
CA TYR A 7 14.50 -15.63 -5.26
C TYR A 7 13.47 -15.57 -4.15
N TYR A 8 13.90 -15.86 -2.96
CA TYR A 8 13.13 -15.69 -1.74
C TYR A 8 13.79 -14.62 -0.90
N LEU A 9 12.98 -13.74 -0.35
CA LEU A 9 13.38 -12.69 0.57
C LEU A 9 12.82 -13.02 1.94
N GLN A 10 13.69 -13.06 2.94
CA GLN A 10 13.30 -13.31 4.32
C GLN A 10 13.98 -12.29 5.23
N GLU A 11 13.24 -11.76 6.20
CA GLU A 11 13.82 -10.98 7.29
C GLU A 11 14.31 -11.92 8.39
N ASN A 12 15.55 -11.73 8.84
CA ASN A 12 16.10 -12.43 10.00
C ASN A 12 15.82 -11.66 11.30
N GLY A 13 16.11 -12.29 12.45
CA GLY A 13 15.86 -11.70 13.78
C GLY A 13 16.63 -10.41 14.09
N ASN A 14 17.59 -10.02 13.25
CA ASN A 14 18.42 -8.82 13.41
C ASN A 14 17.96 -7.66 12.51
N SER A 15 16.74 -7.70 11.98
CA SER A 15 16.21 -6.72 11.01
C SER A 15 17.03 -6.62 9.73
N GLN A 16 17.72 -7.69 9.36
CA GLN A 16 18.45 -7.81 8.11
C GLN A 16 17.63 -8.67 7.14
N TYR A 17 17.83 -8.43 5.86
CA TYR A 17 17.17 -9.21 4.81
C TYR A 17 18.15 -10.24 4.25
N GLU A 18 17.67 -11.46 4.11
CA GLU A 18 18.40 -12.57 3.51
C GLU A 18 17.76 -12.95 2.18
N PHE A 19 18.61 -13.15 1.17
CA PHE A 19 18.19 -13.55 -0.16
C PHE A 19 18.59 -14.99 -0.42
N TYR A 20 17.63 -15.82 -0.76
CA TYR A 20 17.85 -17.22 -1.15
C TYR A 20 17.52 -17.39 -2.62
N PHE A 21 18.43 -18.02 -3.34
CA PHE A 21 18.25 -18.38 -4.74
C PHE A 21 17.91 -19.85 -4.88
N GLY A 22 17.52 -20.27 -6.09
CA GLY A 22 17.30 -21.68 -6.40
C GLY A 22 18.57 -22.52 -6.24
N ASP A 23 18.41 -23.80 -6.01
CA ASP A 23 19.46 -24.80 -5.83
C ASP A 23 19.80 -25.60 -7.10
N GLY A 24 19.20 -25.23 -8.25
CA GLY A 24 19.35 -25.95 -9.52
C GLY A 24 18.34 -27.09 -9.71
N VAL A 25 17.57 -27.43 -8.68
CA VAL A 25 16.43 -28.37 -8.74
C VAL A 25 15.13 -27.58 -8.70
N LEU A 26 14.99 -26.72 -7.70
CA LEU A 26 13.90 -25.78 -7.52
C LEU A 26 14.43 -24.35 -7.77
N GLY A 27 14.33 -23.91 -9.03
CA GLY A 27 14.82 -22.61 -9.45
C GLY A 27 16.28 -22.61 -9.90
N TYR A 28 16.65 -21.53 -10.59
CA TYR A 28 17.99 -21.33 -11.13
C TYR A 28 19.01 -21.11 -10.01
N GLN A 29 20.10 -21.88 -10.01
CA GLN A 29 21.23 -21.68 -9.12
C GLN A 29 22.23 -20.71 -9.76
N PRO A 30 22.50 -19.55 -9.17
CA PRO A 30 23.52 -18.64 -9.67
C PRO A 30 24.92 -19.30 -9.64
N LEU A 31 25.62 -19.23 -10.76
CA LEU A 31 26.99 -19.76 -10.84
C LEU A 31 27.96 -18.86 -10.06
N THR A 32 29.04 -19.45 -9.58
CA THR A 32 30.15 -18.70 -8.92
C THR A 32 30.65 -17.58 -9.82
N GLY A 33 30.80 -16.38 -9.24
CA GLY A 33 31.27 -15.19 -9.96
C GLY A 33 30.15 -14.38 -10.65
N LYS A 34 28.89 -14.76 -10.55
CA LYS A 34 27.78 -13.91 -10.99
C LYS A 34 27.59 -12.74 -10.04
N ILE A 35 27.30 -11.57 -10.61
CA ILE A 35 26.98 -10.35 -9.88
C ILE A 35 25.49 -10.36 -9.60
N VAL A 36 25.11 -10.06 -8.35
CA VAL A 36 23.74 -9.83 -7.93
C VAL A 36 23.60 -8.33 -7.69
N GLU A 37 22.72 -7.68 -8.45
CA GLU A 37 22.38 -6.28 -8.28
C GLU A 37 21.07 -6.18 -7.51
N LEU A 38 21.09 -5.43 -6.40
CA LEU A 38 19.94 -5.20 -5.55
C LEU A 38 19.53 -3.74 -5.65
N THR A 39 18.30 -3.50 -6.12
CA THR A 39 17.69 -2.18 -6.12
C THR A 39 16.61 -2.13 -5.04
N TYR A 40 16.72 -1.20 -4.10
CA TYR A 40 15.77 -1.04 -3.01
C TYR A 40 15.46 0.42 -2.75
N ILE A 41 14.32 0.68 -2.11
CA ILE A 41 13.91 2.02 -1.69
C ILE A 41 14.23 2.14 -0.19
N SER A 42 14.95 3.22 0.17
CA SER A 42 15.14 3.61 1.56
C SER A 42 14.20 4.78 1.85
N THR A 43 13.46 4.68 2.95
CA THR A 43 12.51 5.71 3.37
C THR A 43 12.82 6.18 4.78
N ASN A 44 12.36 7.37 5.12
CA ASN A 44 12.52 7.93 6.47
C ASN A 44 11.30 7.61 7.37
N GLY A 45 10.43 6.68 6.96
CA GLY A 45 9.23 6.32 7.74
C GLY A 45 8.38 7.55 8.06
N LEU A 46 7.97 7.69 9.33
CA LEU A 46 7.18 8.83 9.81
C LEU A 46 7.88 10.19 9.65
N GLU A 47 9.22 10.23 9.72
CA GLU A 47 9.98 11.48 9.58
C GLU A 47 9.81 12.12 8.19
N GLY A 48 9.41 11.36 7.18
CA GLY A 48 9.08 11.85 5.85
C GLY A 48 7.76 12.62 5.76
N ASN A 49 6.92 12.55 6.79
CA ASN A 49 5.62 13.22 6.81
C ASN A 49 5.77 14.71 7.16
N GLY A 50 4.83 15.52 6.67
CA GLY A 50 4.73 16.93 7.03
C GLY A 50 5.53 17.89 6.17
N ALA A 51 6.30 17.43 5.18
CA ALA A 51 7.02 18.32 4.27
C ALA A 51 6.04 19.11 3.38
N LYS A 52 6.22 20.43 3.32
CA LYS A 52 5.33 21.34 2.57
C LYS A 52 6.02 22.00 1.39
N VAL A 53 7.35 22.09 1.41
CA VAL A 53 8.16 22.78 0.40
C VAL A 53 9.14 21.80 -0.21
N PHE A 54 9.20 21.80 -1.52
CA PHE A 54 10.08 20.92 -2.29
C PHE A 54 10.93 21.75 -3.24
N THR A 55 12.22 21.43 -3.29
CA THR A 55 13.17 22.03 -4.24
C THR A 55 13.83 20.94 -5.06
N ALA A 56 14.02 21.18 -6.33
CA ALA A 56 14.75 20.25 -7.19
C ALA A 56 16.26 20.38 -6.95
N ASN A 57 16.93 19.25 -6.67
CA ASN A 57 18.39 19.19 -6.50
C ASN A 57 19.16 19.24 -7.82
N SER A 58 18.48 18.98 -8.94
CA SER A 58 19.08 18.93 -10.27
C SER A 58 18.05 19.33 -11.33
N SER A 59 18.50 19.61 -12.54
CA SER A 59 17.60 19.86 -13.66
C SER A 59 16.81 18.59 -14.01
N ILE A 60 15.52 18.74 -14.28
CA ILE A 60 14.64 17.68 -14.76
C ILE A 60 14.21 18.03 -16.18
N GLY A 61 14.56 17.19 -17.15
CA GLY A 61 14.24 17.44 -18.56
C GLY A 61 14.84 18.73 -19.13
N GLY A 62 15.97 19.21 -18.57
CA GLY A 62 16.64 20.46 -18.97
C GLY A 62 16.13 21.74 -18.28
N PHE A 63 15.09 21.63 -17.43
CA PHE A 63 14.56 22.75 -16.66
C PHE A 63 15.25 22.84 -15.29
N THR A 64 15.77 24.03 -14.96
CA THR A 64 16.48 24.30 -13.69
C THR A 64 15.58 24.91 -12.62
N SER A 65 14.45 25.51 -13.02
CA SER A 65 13.46 26.09 -12.12
C SER A 65 12.19 25.26 -12.20
N ILE A 66 11.91 24.47 -11.15
CA ILE A 66 10.76 23.59 -11.06
C ILE A 66 9.93 24.03 -9.87
N LEU A 67 8.70 24.41 -10.12
CA LEU A 67 7.72 24.68 -9.10
C LEU A 67 6.92 23.40 -8.85
N VAL A 68 7.00 22.87 -7.65
CA VAL A 68 6.11 21.81 -7.20
C VAL A 68 4.86 22.49 -6.61
N ALA A 69 3.80 22.57 -7.41
CA ALA A 69 2.52 23.13 -6.99
C ALA A 69 1.53 22.00 -6.78
N ASN A 70 0.68 22.18 -5.78
CA ASN A 70 -0.42 21.27 -5.51
C ASN A 70 -1.74 21.91 -5.93
N SER A 71 -2.39 21.35 -6.93
CA SER A 71 -3.66 21.84 -7.44
C SER A 71 -4.86 21.50 -6.55
N ASN A 72 -4.71 20.57 -5.59
CA ASN A 72 -5.83 19.99 -4.85
C ASN A 72 -5.77 20.23 -3.33
N GLY A 73 -5.08 21.30 -2.88
CA GLY A 73 -5.04 21.63 -1.45
C GLY A 73 -4.16 20.72 -0.60
N PHE A 74 -3.28 19.95 -1.21
CA PHE A 74 -2.33 19.10 -0.51
C PHE A 74 -1.34 19.97 0.29
N GLU A 75 -1.46 19.94 1.58
CA GLU A 75 -0.67 20.83 2.44
C GLU A 75 0.68 20.26 2.84
N LYS A 76 0.83 18.94 2.88
CA LYS A 76 2.02 18.26 3.39
C LYS A 76 2.17 16.85 2.85
N THR A 77 3.38 16.29 2.90
CA THR A 77 3.59 14.86 2.65
C THR A 77 2.93 14.01 3.71
N LEU A 78 2.35 12.89 3.28
CA LEU A 78 1.66 11.91 4.10
C LEU A 78 2.11 10.50 3.70
N THR A 79 1.61 9.49 4.36
CA THR A 79 1.78 8.07 4.06
C THR A 79 3.08 7.42 4.53
N GLY A 80 3.97 8.16 5.21
CA GLY A 80 5.06 7.54 5.95
C GLY A 80 4.52 6.86 7.22
N ALA A 81 4.98 5.64 7.51
CA ALA A 81 4.62 4.89 8.71
C ALA A 81 5.83 4.17 9.29
N GLU A 82 5.73 3.82 10.56
CA GLU A 82 6.68 2.93 11.21
C GLU A 82 6.38 1.46 10.86
N LYS A 83 7.35 0.60 11.09
CA LYS A 83 7.19 -0.85 10.90
C LYS A 83 6.05 -1.37 11.80
N GLU A 84 5.19 -2.21 11.24
CA GLU A 84 4.09 -2.83 11.98
C GLU A 84 4.59 -3.61 13.20
N THR A 85 3.88 -3.47 14.33
CA THR A 85 4.23 -4.17 15.56
C THR A 85 3.87 -5.65 15.50
N ILE A 86 4.60 -6.50 16.25
CA ILE A 86 4.35 -7.95 16.30
C ILE A 86 2.92 -8.26 16.78
N ASP A 87 2.38 -7.47 17.72
CA ASP A 87 1.01 -7.68 18.22
C ASP A 87 -0.03 -7.35 17.17
N SER A 88 0.18 -6.31 16.38
CA SER A 88 -0.65 -5.98 15.22
C SER A 88 -0.60 -7.11 14.18
N ILE A 89 0.58 -7.62 13.85
CA ILE A 89 0.76 -8.74 12.92
C ILE A 89 -0.01 -9.97 13.42
N LYS A 90 0.14 -10.35 14.69
CA LYS A 90 -0.59 -11.49 15.27
C LYS A 90 -2.11 -11.35 15.20
N PHE A 91 -2.60 -10.12 15.37
CA PHE A 91 -4.04 -9.84 15.30
C PHE A 91 -4.58 -9.86 13.86
N ASN A 92 -3.81 -9.33 12.92
CA ASN A 92 -4.26 -9.14 11.53
C ASN A 92 -3.96 -10.33 10.61
N ALA A 93 -2.84 -11.05 10.83
CA ALA A 93 -2.41 -12.15 9.95
C ALA A 93 -3.47 -13.25 9.75
N PRO A 94 -4.21 -13.73 10.78
CA PRO A 94 -5.25 -14.74 10.58
C PRO A 94 -6.39 -14.23 9.69
N LYS A 95 -6.74 -12.95 9.79
CA LYS A 95 -7.82 -12.34 9.00
C LYS A 95 -7.40 -12.19 7.55
N LEU A 96 -6.16 -11.73 7.32
CA LEU A 96 -5.57 -11.62 5.99
C LEU A 96 -5.45 -12.99 5.31
N PHE A 97 -5.03 -14.01 6.07
CA PHE A 97 -4.97 -15.39 5.58
C PHE A 97 -6.36 -15.92 5.20
N ALA A 98 -7.39 -15.64 6.01
CA ALA A 98 -8.76 -16.03 5.72
C ALA A 98 -9.31 -15.36 4.45
N ALA A 99 -8.96 -14.11 4.19
CA ALA A 99 -9.35 -13.37 2.98
C ALA A 99 -8.73 -13.95 1.70
N GLN A 100 -7.61 -14.68 1.80
CA GLN A 100 -6.89 -15.28 0.66
C GLN A 100 -6.66 -14.30 -0.50
N ASP A 101 -6.29 -13.09 -0.15
CA ASP A 101 -6.00 -12.00 -1.09
C ASP A 101 -7.21 -11.60 -1.99
N ARG A 102 -8.43 -11.90 -1.53
CA ARG A 102 -9.69 -11.56 -2.22
C ARG A 102 -10.63 -10.81 -1.28
N ALA A 103 -11.16 -9.70 -1.76
CA ALA A 103 -12.09 -8.86 -1.02
C ALA A 103 -13.53 -9.25 -1.36
N VAL A 104 -14.21 -9.96 -0.46
CA VAL A 104 -15.60 -10.40 -0.59
C VAL A 104 -16.49 -9.74 0.46
N THR A 105 -16.04 -9.77 1.71
CA THR A 105 -16.75 -9.17 2.84
C THR A 105 -16.12 -7.83 3.24
N SER A 106 -16.86 -7.00 3.98
CA SER A 106 -16.32 -5.74 4.53
C SER A 106 -15.06 -5.97 5.38
N GLN A 107 -14.99 -7.11 6.07
CA GLN A 107 -13.83 -7.49 6.88
C GLN A 107 -12.61 -7.84 6.00
N ASP A 108 -12.81 -8.45 4.83
CA ASP A 108 -11.71 -8.74 3.91
C ASP A 108 -11.10 -7.45 3.35
N TYR A 109 -11.96 -6.51 2.90
CA TYR A 109 -11.51 -5.18 2.47
C TYR A 109 -10.69 -4.51 3.56
N ARG A 110 -11.18 -4.49 4.79
CA ARG A 110 -10.49 -3.89 5.93
C ARG A 110 -9.13 -4.58 6.17
N SER A 111 -9.09 -5.90 6.21
CA SER A 111 -7.86 -6.66 6.49
C SER A 111 -6.80 -6.49 5.41
N ILE A 112 -7.22 -6.53 4.14
CA ILE A 112 -6.33 -6.35 2.99
C ILE A 112 -5.75 -4.92 2.98
N LEU A 113 -6.58 -3.91 3.23
CA LEU A 113 -6.13 -2.52 3.22
C LEU A 113 -5.19 -2.22 4.38
N LEU A 114 -5.50 -2.65 5.60
CA LEU A 114 -4.63 -2.47 6.77
C LEU A 114 -3.28 -3.19 6.63
N ALA A 115 -3.24 -4.31 5.93
CA ALA A 115 -1.99 -5.05 5.70
C ALA A 115 -1.09 -4.43 4.61
N ASN A 116 -1.63 -3.56 3.75
CA ASN A 116 -0.89 -3.00 2.61
C ASN A 116 -0.67 -1.48 2.70
N PHE A 117 -1.35 -0.80 3.62
CA PHE A 117 -1.28 0.66 3.74
C PHE A 117 -1.15 1.08 5.21
N ASP A 118 0.08 1.24 5.68
CA ASP A 118 0.42 1.53 7.09
C ASP A 118 -0.04 2.91 7.57
N TYR A 119 -0.40 3.81 6.65
CA TYR A 119 -0.90 5.15 6.98
C TYR A 119 -2.37 5.18 7.37
N ILE A 120 -3.05 4.06 7.39
CA ILE A 120 -4.47 3.96 7.69
C ILE A 120 -4.68 3.78 9.20
N GLU A 121 -5.40 4.72 9.82
CA GLU A 121 -5.83 4.64 11.22
C GLU A 121 -7.10 3.79 11.35
N ASP A 122 -8.12 4.10 10.55
CA ASP A 122 -9.38 3.37 10.55
C ASP A 122 -10.03 3.31 9.17
N ILE A 123 -10.86 2.28 8.98
CA ILE A 123 -11.58 2.01 7.72
C ILE A 123 -13.02 1.66 8.03
N SER A 124 -13.93 2.29 7.31
CA SER A 124 -15.33 1.90 7.24
C SER A 124 -15.66 1.39 5.85
N VAL A 125 -16.33 0.23 5.77
CA VAL A 125 -16.69 -0.42 4.50
C VAL A 125 -18.16 -0.79 4.51
N TRP A 126 -18.90 -0.38 3.48
CA TRP A 126 -20.33 -0.72 3.32
C TRP A 126 -20.69 -0.95 1.85
N GLY A 127 -21.73 -1.69 1.62
CA GLY A 127 -22.24 -1.96 0.27
C GLY A 127 -23.09 -0.83 -0.26
N GLY A 128 -23.11 -0.69 -1.57
CA GLY A 128 -23.93 0.33 -2.25
C GLY A 128 -25.43 0.09 -2.15
N GLU A 129 -25.86 -1.09 -1.69
CA GLU A 129 -27.28 -1.38 -1.38
C GLU A 129 -27.85 -0.50 -0.26
N THR A 130 -26.99 0.04 0.61
CA THR A 130 -27.40 0.97 1.68
C THR A 130 -27.52 2.43 1.22
N ALA A 131 -27.05 2.75 0.03
CA ALA A 131 -27.18 4.10 -0.53
C ALA A 131 -28.64 4.43 -0.91
N VAL A 132 -28.96 5.73 -0.96
CA VAL A 132 -30.27 6.20 -1.36
C VAL A 132 -30.13 7.16 -2.56
N PRO A 133 -30.50 6.72 -3.76
CA PRO A 133 -31.01 5.39 -4.17
C PRO A 133 -29.93 4.28 -4.12
N PRO A 134 -30.32 3.01 -3.96
CA PRO A 134 -29.38 1.91 -3.93
C PRO A 134 -28.52 1.78 -5.19
N VAL A 135 -27.23 1.52 -5.04
CA VAL A 135 -26.27 1.31 -6.14
C VAL A 135 -25.65 -0.10 -6.00
N TYR A 136 -26.23 -1.07 -6.71
CA TYR A 136 -25.75 -2.44 -6.67
C TYR A 136 -24.41 -2.62 -7.41
N GLY A 137 -23.58 -3.57 -6.93
CA GLY A 137 -22.27 -3.84 -7.50
C GLY A 137 -21.17 -2.82 -7.10
N LYS A 138 -21.48 -1.93 -6.15
CA LYS A 138 -20.51 -1.02 -5.55
C LYS A 138 -20.26 -1.33 -4.08
N VAL A 139 -19.01 -1.11 -3.66
CA VAL A 139 -18.60 -1.06 -2.26
C VAL A 139 -17.97 0.30 -2.02
N TYR A 140 -18.45 0.98 -1.00
CA TYR A 140 -17.90 2.26 -0.55
C TYR A 140 -16.93 2.02 0.60
N ILE A 141 -15.80 2.70 0.54
CA ILE A 141 -14.72 2.57 1.52
C ILE A 141 -14.34 3.98 1.98
N SER A 142 -14.52 4.23 3.25
CA SER A 142 -14.06 5.47 3.88
C SER A 142 -12.81 5.16 4.71
N ILE A 143 -11.76 5.94 4.50
CA ILE A 143 -10.45 5.72 5.12
C ILE A 143 -10.06 6.98 5.90
N LYS A 144 -9.79 6.81 7.19
CA LYS A 144 -9.15 7.81 8.03
C LYS A 144 -7.65 7.58 8.06
N PRO A 145 -6.82 8.50 7.58
CA PRO A 145 -5.37 8.41 7.71
C PRO A 145 -4.87 8.83 9.09
N ASN A 146 -3.69 8.34 9.51
CA ASN A 146 -3.11 8.62 10.82
C ASN A 146 -2.83 10.12 11.07
N ASP A 147 -2.36 10.84 10.07
CA ASP A 147 -1.82 12.19 10.24
C ASP A 147 -2.62 13.27 9.47
N ALA A 148 -3.80 12.93 8.98
CA ALA A 148 -4.66 13.85 8.23
C ALA A 148 -6.14 13.54 8.44
N GLU A 149 -7.01 14.48 8.10
CA GLU A 149 -8.45 14.26 8.11
C GLU A 149 -8.92 13.52 6.86
N LEU A 150 -8.33 13.83 5.70
CA LEU A 150 -8.75 13.31 4.40
C LEU A 150 -7.57 12.73 3.62
N LEU A 151 -7.87 11.77 2.75
CA LEU A 151 -6.93 11.30 1.73
C LEU A 151 -6.92 12.23 0.52
N THR A 152 -5.76 12.35 -0.12
CA THR A 152 -5.67 13.03 -1.43
C THR A 152 -6.32 12.18 -2.52
N ASP A 153 -6.81 12.83 -3.59
CA ASP A 153 -7.41 12.12 -4.74
C ASP A 153 -6.45 11.14 -5.40
N SER A 154 -5.15 11.45 -5.39
CA SER A 154 -4.09 10.56 -5.86
C SER A 154 -4.02 9.29 -5.01
N THR A 155 -4.08 9.42 -3.69
CA THR A 155 -4.06 8.28 -2.75
C THR A 155 -5.33 7.45 -2.88
N LYS A 156 -6.50 8.09 -2.95
CA LYS A 156 -7.78 7.39 -3.20
C LYS A 156 -7.74 6.57 -4.49
N SER A 157 -7.22 7.16 -5.56
CA SER A 157 -7.05 6.49 -6.85
C SER A 157 -6.09 5.30 -6.77
N SER A 158 -5.04 5.41 -5.97
CA SER A 158 -4.07 4.31 -5.76
C SER A 158 -4.69 3.16 -4.99
N VAL A 159 -5.45 3.43 -3.94
CA VAL A 159 -6.21 2.42 -3.19
C VAL A 159 -7.26 1.73 -4.08
N ALA A 160 -8.03 2.51 -4.84
CA ALA A 160 -9.04 1.95 -5.75
C ALA A 160 -8.41 1.06 -6.83
N ARG A 161 -7.25 1.45 -7.36
CA ARG A 161 -6.49 0.64 -8.32
C ARG A 161 -5.97 -0.66 -7.69
N PHE A 162 -5.44 -0.59 -6.49
CA PHE A 162 -4.97 -1.75 -5.75
C PHE A 162 -6.11 -2.76 -5.52
N LEU A 163 -7.30 -2.29 -5.14
CA LEU A 163 -8.46 -3.13 -4.90
C LEU A 163 -9.07 -3.75 -6.17
N LYS A 164 -8.82 -3.16 -7.34
CA LYS A 164 -9.37 -3.67 -8.61
C LYS A 164 -9.01 -5.13 -8.86
N ASP A 165 -7.79 -5.54 -8.48
CA ASP A 165 -7.31 -6.90 -8.67
C ASP A 165 -7.71 -7.84 -7.51
N LYS A 166 -8.29 -7.29 -6.43
CA LYS A 166 -8.73 -8.03 -5.25
C LYS A 166 -10.25 -8.23 -5.21
N ASN A 167 -10.99 -7.42 -5.92
CA ASN A 167 -12.44 -7.50 -5.98
C ASN A 167 -12.91 -8.79 -6.65
N VAL A 168 -14.02 -9.32 -6.16
CA VAL A 168 -14.65 -10.52 -6.72
C VAL A 168 -15.80 -10.14 -7.65
N GLY A 169 -15.83 -10.75 -8.84
CA GLY A 169 -16.88 -10.53 -9.82
C GLY A 169 -16.89 -9.13 -10.41
N SER A 170 -18.07 -8.55 -10.59
CA SER A 170 -18.28 -7.21 -11.13
C SER A 170 -18.39 -6.11 -10.06
N VAL A 171 -17.95 -6.40 -8.83
CA VAL A 171 -17.97 -5.41 -7.74
C VAL A 171 -16.85 -4.39 -7.95
N THR A 172 -17.20 -3.11 -7.81
CA THR A 172 -16.25 -2.00 -7.88
C THR A 172 -16.15 -1.28 -6.54
N ALA A 173 -14.91 -1.05 -6.10
CA ALA A 173 -14.64 -0.28 -4.88
C ALA A 173 -14.51 1.21 -5.21
N GLU A 174 -15.15 2.06 -4.43
CA GLU A 174 -15.06 3.50 -4.48
C GLU A 174 -14.59 4.03 -3.13
N VAL A 175 -13.49 4.79 -3.13
CA VAL A 175 -12.96 5.40 -1.92
C VAL A 175 -13.58 6.78 -1.75
N VAL A 176 -14.27 6.97 -0.64
CA VAL A 176 -14.98 8.21 -0.29
C VAL A 176 -14.35 8.87 0.93
N ASP A 177 -14.61 10.16 1.09
CA ASP A 177 -14.18 10.87 2.28
C ASP A 177 -14.95 10.43 3.53
N PRO A 178 -14.29 10.39 4.70
CA PRO A 178 -14.97 10.16 5.95
C PRO A 178 -15.90 11.34 6.28
N ASP A 179 -17.08 11.01 6.82
CA ASP A 179 -18.01 11.99 7.37
C ASP A 179 -17.81 12.01 8.90
N TYR A 180 -17.27 13.12 9.40
CA TYR A 180 -17.04 13.31 10.84
C TYR A 180 -18.22 14.04 11.44
N THR A 181 -18.96 13.37 12.30
CA THR A 181 -19.93 14.01 13.22
C THR A 181 -19.21 14.44 14.49
N TYR A 182 -19.16 15.72 14.76
CA TYR A 182 -18.62 16.33 15.98
C TYR A 182 -19.72 16.56 17.01
#